data_cedf5c4761305e89fccd3bb2162a5d9e
#
_entry.id   cedf5c4761305e89fccd3bb2162a5d9e
#
_cell.length_a   1.000
_cell.length_b   1.000
_cell.length_c   1.000
_cell.angle_alpha   90.00
_cell.angle_beta   90.00
_cell.angle_gamma   90.00
#
_symmetry.space_group_name_H-M   'P 1'
#
loop_
_entity.id
_entity.type
_entity.pdbx_description
1 polymer ?
#
loop_
_entity_poly.entity_id
_entity_poly.type
_entity_poly.pdbx_seq_one_letter_code
_entity_poly.pdbx_strand_id
1 'polypeptide(L)'
;EYMRAADDDPNVRLIVLTGVGRGFCSGADLKNRAAEDITGPTFPGDRGSQSGPDATRQHFFHGFTKLHRDISLIRKPTIAMVNGAAVGSGMDMALHCDIRIGCENTRFIAYQQAGQIIENGGSYYLPKMIGLGRALEFAYTGQMDAQTAHQWGVLNHLVSADELESFTRDLCERMLKIPPLVQWNSKRIMRAALDSSIETTMVLTSNAGGILQSSEDAHEAKRAFVEKRQPKFNGT
;
A
#
# COMPACT_ATOMS: atom_id res chain seq x y z
N GLU A 1 -4.22 -11.90 5.68
CA GLU A 1 -5.06 -12.99 5.17
C GLU A 1 -6.10 -12.45 4.16
N TYR A 2 -7.01 -11.54 4.55
CA TYR A 2 -8.08 -11.02 3.68
C TYR A 2 -7.59 -10.35 2.40
N MET A 3 -6.53 -9.57 2.45
CA MET A 3 -5.97 -8.94 1.24
C MET A 3 -5.41 -9.96 0.25
N ARG A 4 -4.81 -11.05 0.73
CA ARG A 4 -4.37 -12.15 -0.13
C ARG A 4 -5.55 -12.91 -0.74
N ALA A 5 -6.56 -13.23 0.07
CA ALA A 5 -7.78 -13.84 -0.45
C ALA A 5 -8.43 -12.97 -1.54
N ALA A 6 -8.48 -11.64 -1.33
CA ALA A 6 -8.97 -10.71 -2.35
C ALA A 6 -8.06 -10.64 -3.59
N ASP A 7 -6.72 -10.79 -3.43
CA ASP A 7 -5.80 -10.83 -4.56
C ASP A 7 -5.97 -12.12 -5.40
N ASP A 8 -6.35 -13.22 -4.77
CA ASP A 8 -6.54 -14.50 -5.43
C ASP A 8 -7.96 -14.69 -6.02
N ASP A 9 -8.96 -13.94 -5.54
CA ASP A 9 -10.34 -14.03 -6.04
C ASP A 9 -10.46 -13.40 -7.43
N PRO A 10 -10.82 -14.15 -8.47
CA PRO A 10 -10.95 -13.64 -9.85
C PRO A 10 -12.03 -12.57 -10.02
N ASN A 11 -13.00 -12.48 -9.10
CA ASN A 11 -14.07 -11.47 -9.13
C ASN A 11 -13.62 -10.11 -8.53
N VAL A 12 -12.52 -10.07 -7.80
CA VAL A 12 -11.97 -8.84 -7.26
C VAL A 12 -10.99 -8.22 -8.26
N ARG A 13 -11.19 -6.95 -8.61
CA ARG A 13 -10.39 -6.22 -9.58
C ARG A 13 -9.40 -5.25 -8.92
N LEU A 14 -9.76 -4.70 -7.79
CA LEU A 14 -8.96 -3.79 -6.97
C LEU A 14 -9.33 -3.93 -5.48
N ILE A 15 -8.49 -3.41 -4.59
CA ILE A 15 -8.68 -3.53 -3.14
C ILE A 15 -8.64 -2.13 -2.54
N VAL A 16 -9.66 -1.79 -1.76
CA VAL A 16 -9.69 -0.56 -0.95
C VAL A 16 -9.51 -0.93 0.51
N LEU A 17 -8.48 -0.36 1.14
CA LEU A 17 -8.22 -0.49 2.57
C LEU A 17 -8.67 0.78 3.30
N THR A 18 -9.48 0.63 4.34
CA THR A 18 -9.94 1.75 5.17
C THR A 18 -10.13 1.33 6.62
N GLY A 19 -10.27 2.29 7.51
CA GLY A 19 -10.56 2.03 8.92
C GLY A 19 -12.04 2.18 9.26
N VAL A 20 -12.52 1.41 10.23
CA VAL A 20 -13.86 1.55 10.78
C VAL A 20 -13.88 2.69 11.82
N GLY A 21 -14.85 3.59 11.74
CA GLY A 21 -15.01 4.70 12.67
C GLY A 21 -14.05 5.86 12.37
N ARG A 22 -13.44 6.45 13.42
CA ARG A 22 -12.71 7.73 13.31
C ARG A 22 -11.27 7.63 12.82
N GLY A 23 -10.67 6.46 12.83
CA GLY A 23 -9.26 6.27 12.49
C GLY A 23 -9.05 5.27 11.36
N PHE A 24 -7.95 5.40 10.66
CA PHE A 24 -7.55 4.43 9.65
C PHE A 24 -6.96 3.17 10.32
N CYS A 25 -5.93 3.34 11.14
CA CYS A 25 -5.31 2.24 11.89
C CYS A 25 -4.42 2.80 12.99
N SER A 26 -4.62 2.33 14.24
CA SER A 26 -3.85 2.78 15.41
C SER A 26 -2.45 2.14 15.54
N GLY A 27 -2.10 1.21 14.65
CA GLY A 27 -0.85 0.47 14.71
C GLY A 27 -0.85 -0.63 15.78
N ALA A 28 0.32 -0.93 16.32
CA ALA A 28 0.49 -1.96 17.34
C ALA A 28 -0.15 -1.53 18.69
N ASP A 29 -0.72 -2.50 19.41
CA ASP A 29 -1.25 -2.27 20.76
C ASP A 29 -0.11 -2.14 21.78
N LEU A 30 0.25 -0.89 22.06
CA LEU A 30 1.32 -0.57 23.01
C LEU A 30 0.95 -0.85 24.47
N LYS A 31 -0.35 -0.87 24.82
CA LYS A 31 -0.78 -1.14 26.20
C LYS A 31 -0.50 -2.59 26.58
N ASN A 32 -0.85 -3.51 25.71
CA ASN A 32 -0.58 -4.93 25.92
C ASN A 32 0.94 -5.20 25.86
N ARG A 33 1.69 -4.50 24.98
CA ARG A 33 3.14 -4.65 24.90
C ARG A 33 3.90 -4.12 26.13
N ALA A 34 3.40 -3.11 26.81
CA ALA A 34 4.01 -2.59 28.04
C ALA A 34 3.73 -3.47 29.25
N ALA A 35 2.67 -4.30 29.21
CA ALA A 35 2.26 -5.20 30.26
C ALA A 35 2.83 -6.63 30.13
N GLU A 36 3.27 -7.00 28.93
CA GLU A 36 3.84 -8.32 28.64
C GLU A 36 5.36 -8.22 28.55
N ASP A 37 6.07 -9.00 29.35
CA ASP A 37 7.41 -9.47 28.99
C ASP A 37 7.31 -10.03 27.57
N ILE A 38 8.04 -9.48 26.61
CA ILE A 38 7.95 -9.85 25.17
C ILE A 38 8.56 -11.25 24.97
N THR A 39 8.01 -12.26 25.63
CA THR A 39 8.55 -13.62 25.67
C THR A 39 7.65 -14.68 25.03
N GLY A 40 6.45 -14.29 24.53
CA GLY A 40 5.50 -15.21 23.92
C GLY A 40 5.35 -15.07 22.41
N PRO A 41 4.96 -16.14 21.68
CA PRO A 41 4.66 -16.09 20.27
C PRO A 41 3.41 -15.22 20.02
N THR A 42 3.57 -14.14 19.29
CA THR A 42 2.50 -13.20 19.00
C THR A 42 1.95 -13.33 17.58
N PHE A 43 2.54 -14.20 16.75
CA PHE A 43 2.10 -14.46 15.37
C PHE A 43 2.18 -15.95 15.02
N PRO A 44 1.29 -16.47 14.14
CA PRO A 44 1.42 -17.81 13.60
C PRO A 44 2.77 -18.00 12.90
N GLY A 45 3.59 -18.93 13.41
CA GLY A 45 4.95 -19.18 12.89
C GLY A 45 6.08 -18.54 13.69
N ASP A 46 5.78 -17.77 14.73
CA ASP A 46 6.75 -17.34 15.72
C ASP A 46 7.24 -18.58 16.49
N ARG A 47 8.55 -18.86 16.44
CA ARG A 47 9.15 -20.05 17.07
C ARG A 47 9.37 -19.91 18.57
N GLY A 48 8.72 -18.94 19.21
CA GLY A 48 8.68 -18.78 20.66
C GLY A 48 10.04 -18.72 21.33
N SER A 49 10.33 -17.56 21.85
CA SER A 49 11.21 -17.31 22.99
C SER A 49 12.62 -17.88 22.98
N GLN A 50 13.50 -17.12 22.46
CA GLN A 50 14.72 -16.86 23.20
C GLN A 50 14.64 -15.42 23.69
N SER A 51 14.88 -15.15 24.97
CA SER A 51 14.96 -13.80 25.50
C SER A 51 16.19 -13.09 24.95
N GLY A 52 16.08 -11.79 24.62
CA GLY A 52 17.22 -10.99 24.21
C GLY A 52 17.02 -10.27 22.87
N PRO A 53 17.99 -9.44 22.44
CA PRO A 53 17.89 -8.62 21.24
C PRO A 53 17.63 -9.39 19.96
N ASP A 54 18.15 -10.61 19.83
CA ASP A 54 17.93 -11.44 18.64
C ASP A 54 16.50 -12.01 18.59
N ALA A 55 15.91 -12.37 19.69
CA ALA A 55 14.51 -12.81 19.77
C ALA A 55 13.58 -11.67 19.32
N THR A 56 13.81 -10.45 19.81
CA THR A 56 13.09 -9.26 19.40
C THR A 56 13.24 -9.00 17.89
N ARG A 57 14.46 -9.10 17.36
CA ARG A 57 14.73 -8.97 15.93
C ARG A 57 13.97 -10.02 15.09
N GLN A 58 13.97 -11.28 15.52
CA GLN A 58 13.25 -12.36 14.85
C GLN A 58 11.74 -12.13 14.88
N HIS A 59 11.20 -11.65 16.00
CA HIS A 59 9.80 -11.28 16.14
C HIS A 59 9.39 -10.20 15.14
N PHE A 60 10.17 -9.12 15.01
CA PHE A 60 9.92 -8.10 14.00
C PHE A 60 9.99 -8.66 12.59
N PHE A 61 11.02 -9.44 12.27
CA PHE A 61 11.25 -9.96 10.93
C PHE A 61 10.16 -10.93 10.47
N HIS A 62 9.77 -11.87 11.32
CA HIS A 62 8.76 -12.88 10.99
C HIS A 62 7.32 -12.42 11.20
N GLY A 63 7.10 -11.39 12.01
CA GLY A 63 5.80 -10.81 12.28
C GLY A 63 5.49 -9.61 11.37
N PHE A 64 5.82 -8.42 11.84
CA PHE A 64 5.45 -7.16 11.15
C PHE A 64 6.07 -7.03 9.77
N THR A 65 7.36 -7.28 9.61
CA THR A 65 8.04 -7.17 8.32
C THR A 65 7.43 -8.14 7.31
N LYS A 66 7.10 -9.36 7.73
CA LYS A 66 6.43 -10.33 6.86
C LYS A 66 5.05 -9.85 6.41
N LEU A 67 4.24 -9.30 7.35
CA LEU A 67 2.93 -8.75 7.02
C LEU A 67 3.04 -7.67 5.93
N HIS A 68 3.93 -6.71 6.13
CA HIS A 68 4.10 -5.59 5.20
C HIS A 68 4.67 -6.03 3.85
N ARG A 69 5.61 -6.98 3.87
CA ARG A 69 6.09 -7.61 2.63
C ARG A 69 4.95 -8.29 1.87
N ASP A 70 4.08 -9.01 2.56
CA ASP A 70 2.94 -9.67 1.95
C ASP A 70 1.98 -8.67 1.29
N ILE A 71 1.75 -7.50 1.91
CA ILE A 71 0.96 -6.41 1.31
C ILE A 71 1.65 -5.87 0.05
N SER A 72 2.98 -5.71 0.08
CA SER A 72 3.73 -5.21 -1.08
C SER A 72 3.69 -6.13 -2.30
N LEU A 73 3.39 -7.42 -2.09
CA LEU A 73 3.31 -8.44 -3.14
C LEU A 73 1.91 -8.59 -3.76
N ILE A 74 0.91 -7.86 -3.27
CA ILE A 74 -0.44 -7.84 -3.87
C ILE A 74 -0.36 -7.35 -5.31
N ARG A 75 -0.87 -8.17 -6.23
CA ARG A 75 -0.82 -7.90 -7.70
C ARG A 75 -1.83 -6.84 -8.11
N LYS A 76 -3.03 -6.91 -7.54
CA LYS A 76 -4.14 -6.00 -7.86
C LYS A 76 -3.86 -4.58 -7.37
N PRO A 77 -4.42 -3.56 -8.03
CA PRO A 77 -4.37 -2.20 -7.53
C PRO A 77 -4.92 -2.10 -6.11
N THR A 78 -4.23 -1.32 -5.27
CA THR A 78 -4.59 -1.10 -3.88
C THR A 78 -4.75 0.39 -3.59
N ILE A 79 -5.83 0.76 -2.90
CA ILE A 79 -6.12 2.13 -2.48
C ILE A 79 -6.20 2.14 -0.95
N ALA A 80 -5.45 3.04 -0.30
CA ALA A 80 -5.69 3.39 1.08
C ALA A 80 -6.64 4.60 1.13
N MET A 81 -7.88 4.38 1.57
CA MET A 81 -8.84 5.43 1.90
C MET A 81 -8.63 5.81 3.37
N VAL A 82 -7.80 6.84 3.60
CA VAL A 82 -7.27 7.21 4.91
C VAL A 82 -8.25 8.16 5.60
N ASN A 83 -9.25 7.59 6.26
CA ASN A 83 -10.36 8.32 6.89
C ASN A 83 -9.98 9.03 8.21
N GLY A 84 -8.78 8.83 8.73
CA GLY A 84 -8.33 9.43 9.98
C GLY A 84 -6.88 9.11 10.28
N ALA A 85 -6.53 8.97 11.56
CA ALA A 85 -5.16 8.70 11.98
C ALA A 85 -4.67 7.32 11.49
N ALA A 86 -3.48 7.33 10.87
CA ALA A 86 -2.71 6.18 10.44
C ALA A 86 -1.38 6.18 11.22
N VAL A 87 -1.21 5.25 12.15
CA VAL A 87 -0.18 5.34 13.19
C VAL A 87 0.76 4.14 13.13
N GLY A 88 2.07 4.39 13.09
CA GLY A 88 3.11 3.35 13.06
C GLY A 88 2.88 2.34 11.94
N SER A 89 2.70 1.06 12.28
CA SER A 89 2.38 -0.01 11.30
C SER A 89 1.14 0.30 10.46
N GLY A 90 0.15 1.04 11.00
CA GLY A 90 -1.01 1.49 10.23
C GLY A 90 -0.65 2.51 9.16
N MET A 91 0.29 3.41 9.43
CA MET A 91 0.86 4.31 8.43
C MET A 91 1.59 3.50 7.34
N ASP A 92 2.43 2.57 7.74
CA ASP A 92 3.16 1.73 6.79
C ASP A 92 2.22 0.94 5.88
N MET A 93 1.10 0.42 6.39
CA MET A 93 0.07 -0.22 5.57
C MET A 93 -0.49 0.72 4.49
N ALA A 94 -0.75 1.99 4.83
CA ALA A 94 -1.18 2.99 3.85
C ALA A 94 -0.09 3.27 2.80
N LEU A 95 1.19 3.33 3.22
CA LEU A 95 2.32 3.55 2.30
C LEU A 95 2.56 2.38 1.34
N HIS A 96 2.19 1.16 1.72
CA HIS A 96 2.26 0.00 0.83
C HIS A 96 1.16 -0.02 -0.23
N CYS A 97 0.06 0.67 -0.02
CA CYS A 97 -0.97 0.82 -1.07
C CYS A 97 -0.45 1.66 -2.23
N ASP A 98 -1.02 1.45 -3.43
CA ASP A 98 -0.57 2.17 -4.62
C ASP A 98 -1.02 3.64 -4.59
N ILE A 99 -2.24 3.89 -4.15
CA ILE A 99 -2.86 5.22 -4.08
C ILE A 99 -3.34 5.47 -2.64
N ARG A 100 -3.18 6.69 -2.17
CA ARG A 100 -3.67 7.17 -0.86
C ARG A 100 -4.58 8.36 -1.06
N ILE A 101 -5.82 8.24 -0.58
CA ILE A 101 -6.82 9.30 -0.58
C ILE A 101 -7.10 9.63 0.88
N GLY A 102 -6.99 10.89 1.25
CA GLY A 102 -7.25 11.35 2.61
C GLY A 102 -8.30 12.43 2.70
N CYS A 103 -8.68 12.76 3.90
CA CYS A 103 -9.54 13.89 4.23
C CYS A 103 -8.87 14.77 5.30
N GLU A 104 -9.53 15.85 5.70
CA GLU A 104 -9.01 16.78 6.73
C GLU A 104 -8.71 16.11 8.08
N ASN A 105 -9.31 14.95 8.35
CA ASN A 105 -9.06 14.17 9.56
C ASN A 105 -7.81 13.28 9.47
N THR A 106 -7.23 13.12 8.28
CA THR A 106 -6.06 12.28 8.07
C THR A 106 -4.86 12.80 8.84
N ARG A 107 -4.17 11.90 9.53
CA ARG A 107 -2.89 12.17 10.21
C ARG A 107 -1.99 10.96 10.01
N PHE A 108 -0.77 11.19 9.58
CA PHE A 108 0.28 10.18 9.62
C PHE A 108 1.14 10.41 10.86
N ILE A 109 1.27 9.38 11.68
CA ILE A 109 1.97 9.45 12.96
C ILE A 109 2.94 8.29 13.06
N ALA A 110 4.19 8.59 13.36
CA ALA A 110 5.22 7.60 13.62
C ALA A 110 5.56 7.55 15.12
N TYR A 111 6.01 6.38 15.59
CA TYR A 111 6.22 6.13 17.02
C TYR A 111 7.64 6.43 17.52
N GLN A 112 8.34 7.41 16.97
CA GLN A 112 9.71 7.73 17.40
C GLN A 112 9.78 8.13 18.89
N GLN A 113 8.76 8.77 19.43
CA GLN A 113 8.68 9.13 20.86
C GLN A 113 8.60 7.89 21.78
N ALA A 114 8.20 6.74 21.24
CA ALA A 114 8.23 5.46 21.95
C ALA A 114 9.53 4.65 21.69
N GLY A 115 10.57 5.29 21.15
CA GLY A 115 11.86 4.65 20.88
C GLY A 115 11.88 3.78 19.63
N GLN A 116 10.91 3.92 18.72
CA GLN A 116 10.83 3.14 17.50
C GLN A 116 11.21 3.99 16.28
N ILE A 117 11.87 3.35 15.31
CA ILE A 117 12.13 3.95 14.00
C ILE A 117 10.91 3.80 13.10
N ILE A 118 10.89 4.47 11.95
CA ILE A 118 9.93 4.17 10.88
C ILE A 118 10.30 2.82 10.30
N GLU A 119 9.44 1.83 10.49
CA GLU A 119 9.66 0.42 10.19
C GLU A 119 8.92 -0.02 8.93
N ASN A 120 8.90 -1.31 8.68
CA ASN A 120 7.95 -2.04 7.82
C ASN A 120 7.78 -1.49 6.40
N GLY A 121 8.75 -0.75 5.89
CA GLY A 121 8.75 -0.19 4.55
C GLY A 121 8.57 1.33 4.49
N GLY A 122 8.14 2.00 5.56
CA GLY A 122 8.04 3.46 5.58
C GLY A 122 9.38 4.13 5.30
N SER A 123 10.47 3.63 5.88
CA SER A 123 11.84 4.12 5.60
C SER A 123 12.29 3.92 4.14
N TYR A 124 11.67 3.01 3.39
CA TYR A 124 11.91 2.81 1.96
C TYR A 124 11.04 3.73 1.10
N TYR A 125 9.73 3.81 1.41
CA TYR A 125 8.78 4.54 0.57
C TYR A 125 8.86 6.05 0.74
N LEU A 126 8.97 6.55 1.98
CA LEU A 126 8.93 7.99 2.23
C LEU A 126 10.03 8.76 1.48
N PRO A 127 11.32 8.39 1.54
CA PRO A 127 12.35 9.11 0.78
C PRO A 127 12.11 9.11 -0.73
N LYS A 128 11.48 8.04 -1.25
CA LYS A 128 11.17 7.92 -2.68
C LYS A 128 9.95 8.74 -3.09
N MET A 129 8.98 8.92 -2.19
CA MET A 129 7.77 9.71 -2.44
C MET A 129 8.00 11.21 -2.28
N ILE A 130 8.70 11.62 -1.22
CA ILE A 130 8.77 13.03 -0.79
C ILE A 130 10.18 13.62 -0.75
N GLY A 131 11.18 12.81 -1.11
CA GLY A 131 12.59 13.17 -1.01
C GLY A 131 13.16 13.02 0.39
N LEU A 132 14.49 12.85 0.51
CA LEU A 132 15.16 12.50 1.75
C LEU A 132 14.96 13.57 2.86
N GLY A 133 15.04 14.87 2.49
CA GLY A 133 14.91 15.95 3.49
C GLY A 133 13.57 15.94 4.22
N ARG A 134 12.46 15.87 3.48
CA ARG A 134 11.10 15.80 4.07
C ARG A 134 10.86 14.49 4.83
N ALA A 135 11.41 13.39 4.33
CA ALA A 135 11.32 12.10 5.02
C ALA A 135 12.05 12.13 6.38
N LEU A 136 13.23 12.76 6.46
CA LEU A 136 13.95 12.95 7.70
C LEU A 136 13.25 13.95 8.63
N GLU A 137 12.70 15.05 8.11
CA GLU A 137 11.90 15.99 8.89
C GLU A 137 10.72 15.27 9.56
N PHE A 138 9.97 14.47 8.80
CA PHE A 138 8.91 13.64 9.37
C PHE A 138 9.44 12.62 10.38
N ALA A 139 10.56 11.96 10.10
CA ALA A 139 11.18 11.01 11.02
C ALA A 139 11.59 11.66 12.35
N TYR A 140 11.96 12.93 12.35
CA TYR A 140 12.38 13.67 13.56
C TYR A 140 11.23 14.33 14.29
N THR A 141 10.15 14.70 13.60
CA THR A 141 8.98 15.37 14.19
C THR A 141 7.86 14.40 14.56
N GLY A 142 7.77 13.27 13.89
CA GLY A 142 6.85 12.17 14.19
C GLY A 142 5.41 12.36 13.72
N GLN A 143 5.04 13.52 13.15
CA GLN A 143 3.67 13.79 12.73
C GLN A 143 3.60 14.55 11.41
N MET A 144 2.58 14.21 10.61
CA MET A 144 2.25 14.88 9.37
C MET A 144 0.72 14.96 9.24
N ASP A 145 0.17 16.17 9.13
CA ASP A 145 -1.24 16.38 8.91
C ASP A 145 -1.64 16.15 7.44
N ALA A 146 -2.94 16.17 7.18
CA ALA A 146 -3.50 15.90 5.85
C ALA A 146 -3.00 16.87 4.78
N GLN A 147 -2.93 18.16 5.12
CA GLN A 147 -2.50 19.20 4.18
C GLN A 147 -1.03 19.04 3.82
N THR A 148 -0.17 18.85 4.82
CA THR A 148 1.26 18.59 4.63
C THR A 148 1.49 17.30 3.84
N ALA A 149 0.76 16.24 4.18
CA ALA A 149 0.86 14.96 3.48
C ALA A 149 0.48 15.09 2.00
N HIS A 150 -0.53 15.89 1.68
CA HIS A 150 -0.91 16.17 0.31
C HIS A 150 0.10 17.05 -0.41
N GLN A 151 0.55 18.14 0.20
CA GLN A 151 1.56 19.04 -0.37
C GLN A 151 2.90 18.33 -0.63
N TRP A 152 3.28 17.40 0.22
CA TRP A 152 4.52 16.64 0.04
C TRP A 152 4.37 15.45 -0.94
N GLY A 153 3.15 15.02 -1.24
CA GLY A 153 2.88 13.93 -2.17
C GLY A 153 2.76 12.55 -1.50
N VAL A 154 2.61 12.50 -0.17
CA VAL A 154 2.23 11.26 0.53
C VAL A 154 0.78 10.91 0.22
N LEU A 155 -0.14 11.87 0.29
CA LEU A 155 -1.49 11.72 -0.23
C LEU A 155 -1.55 12.10 -1.71
N ASN A 156 -2.14 11.23 -2.52
CA ASN A 156 -2.44 11.50 -3.92
C ASN A 156 -3.61 12.47 -4.08
N HIS A 157 -4.60 12.36 -3.18
CA HIS A 157 -5.78 13.21 -3.14
C HIS A 157 -6.13 13.58 -1.70
N LEU A 158 -6.60 14.81 -1.53
CA LEU A 158 -7.17 15.32 -0.29
C LEU A 158 -8.53 15.92 -0.61
N VAL A 159 -9.57 15.35 -0.03
CA VAL A 159 -10.98 15.74 -0.19
C VAL A 159 -11.62 15.97 1.17
N SER A 160 -12.86 16.47 1.23
CA SER A 160 -13.58 16.54 2.50
C SER A 160 -13.94 15.13 3.03
N ALA A 161 -14.13 15.01 4.33
CA ALA A 161 -14.49 13.72 4.94
C ALA A 161 -15.80 13.17 4.36
N ASP A 162 -16.75 14.06 4.07
CA ASP A 162 -18.04 13.69 3.48
C ASP A 162 -17.94 13.18 2.03
N GLU A 163 -16.93 13.62 1.29
CA GLU A 163 -16.66 13.21 -0.09
C GLU A 163 -15.72 12.01 -0.21
N LEU A 164 -15.06 11.61 0.88
CA LEU A 164 -13.97 10.62 0.83
C LEU A 164 -14.41 9.29 0.21
N GLU A 165 -15.58 8.78 0.59
CA GLU A 165 -16.08 7.51 0.05
C GLU A 165 -16.52 7.64 -1.41
N SER A 166 -17.31 8.68 -1.75
CA SER A 166 -17.80 8.90 -3.12
C SER A 166 -16.64 9.13 -4.08
N PHE A 167 -15.66 9.96 -3.72
CA PHE A 167 -14.46 10.20 -4.53
C PHE A 167 -13.66 8.91 -4.75
N THR A 168 -13.49 8.10 -3.69
CA THR A 168 -12.78 6.82 -3.79
C THR A 168 -13.51 5.87 -4.73
N ARG A 169 -14.83 5.79 -4.65
CA ARG A 169 -15.68 4.98 -5.53
C ARG A 169 -15.54 5.40 -6.99
N ASP A 170 -15.64 6.70 -7.27
CA ASP A 170 -15.47 7.26 -8.61
C ASP A 170 -14.09 6.95 -9.20
N LEU A 171 -13.04 7.00 -8.37
CA LEU A 171 -11.70 6.60 -8.79
C LEU A 171 -11.65 5.10 -9.12
N CYS A 172 -12.24 4.26 -8.28
CA CYS A 172 -12.34 2.81 -8.54
C CYS A 172 -13.06 2.53 -9.87
N GLU A 173 -14.18 3.20 -10.14
CA GLU A 173 -14.91 3.04 -11.40
C GLU A 173 -14.08 3.41 -12.63
N ARG A 174 -13.28 4.48 -12.53
CA ARG A 174 -12.32 4.83 -13.60
C ARG A 174 -11.24 3.78 -13.78
N MET A 175 -10.70 3.23 -12.68
CA MET A 175 -9.69 2.18 -12.72
C MET A 175 -10.25 0.88 -13.31
N LEU A 176 -11.51 0.53 -13.04
CA LEU A 176 -12.16 -0.67 -13.58
C LEU A 176 -12.31 -0.65 -15.11
N LYS A 177 -12.20 0.52 -15.75
CA LYS A 177 -12.20 0.65 -17.23
C LYS A 177 -10.87 0.26 -17.88
N ILE A 178 -9.84 -0.03 -17.09
CA ILE A 178 -8.52 -0.45 -17.59
C ILE A 178 -8.40 -1.99 -17.47
N PRO A 179 -7.84 -2.68 -18.48
CA PRO A 179 -7.64 -4.13 -18.41
C PRO A 179 -6.83 -4.55 -17.16
N PRO A 180 -7.23 -5.61 -16.45
CA PRO A 180 -6.53 -6.05 -15.22
C PRO A 180 -5.06 -6.35 -15.44
N LEU A 181 -4.72 -7.08 -16.50
CA LEU A 181 -3.35 -7.44 -16.82
C LEU A 181 -2.46 -6.22 -17.07
N VAL A 182 -3.02 -5.14 -17.65
CA VAL A 182 -2.31 -3.87 -17.84
C VAL A 182 -2.02 -3.23 -16.49
N GLN A 183 -2.99 -3.17 -15.59
CA GLN A 183 -2.82 -2.61 -14.26
C GLN A 183 -1.76 -3.38 -13.44
N TRP A 184 -1.84 -4.72 -13.43
CA TRP A 184 -0.92 -5.57 -12.66
C TRP A 184 0.52 -5.47 -13.17
N ASN A 185 0.72 -5.49 -14.48
CA ASN A 185 2.05 -5.36 -15.07
C ASN A 185 2.61 -3.94 -14.88
N SER A 186 1.78 -2.90 -15.04
CA SER A 186 2.19 -1.51 -14.77
C SER A 186 2.67 -1.34 -13.34
N LYS A 187 1.88 -1.80 -12.35
CA LYS A 187 2.27 -1.78 -10.93
C LYS A 187 3.59 -2.48 -10.69
N ARG A 188 3.74 -3.72 -11.18
CA ARG A 188 4.95 -4.54 -11.01
C ARG A 188 6.18 -3.85 -11.60
N ILE A 189 6.07 -3.35 -12.83
CA ILE A 189 7.20 -2.73 -13.55
C ILE A 189 7.57 -1.40 -12.91
N MET A 190 6.60 -0.53 -12.60
CA MET A 190 6.87 0.77 -11.98
C MET A 190 7.51 0.63 -10.59
N ARG A 191 7.07 -0.36 -9.79
CA ARG A 191 7.71 -0.65 -8.50
C ARG A 191 9.13 -1.18 -8.67
N ALA A 192 9.37 -2.08 -9.61
CA ALA A 192 10.71 -2.59 -9.92
C ALA A 192 11.64 -1.48 -10.43
N ALA A 193 11.11 -0.52 -11.19
CA ALA A 193 11.86 0.61 -11.75
C ALA A 193 12.46 1.53 -10.67
N LEU A 194 11.90 1.55 -9.45
CA LEU A 194 12.44 2.36 -8.36
C LEU A 194 13.86 1.95 -7.94
N ASP A 195 14.26 0.71 -8.24
CA ASP A 195 15.57 0.16 -7.87
C ASP A 195 16.30 -0.46 -9.07
N SER A 196 15.86 -0.16 -10.31
CA SER A 196 16.42 -0.72 -11.54
C SER A 196 16.97 0.37 -12.47
N SER A 197 17.82 -0.03 -13.41
CA SER A 197 18.24 0.86 -14.50
C SER A 197 17.11 1.05 -15.53
N ILE A 198 17.22 2.09 -16.36
CA ILE A 198 16.29 2.33 -17.46
C ILE A 198 16.30 1.17 -18.46
N GLU A 199 17.46 0.60 -18.76
CA GLU A 199 17.61 -0.53 -19.68
C GLU A 199 16.86 -1.76 -19.16
N THR A 200 17.01 -2.10 -17.88
CA THR A 200 16.27 -3.19 -17.23
C THR A 200 14.77 -2.94 -17.29
N THR A 201 14.35 -1.70 -17.00
CA THR A 201 12.94 -1.32 -17.04
C THR A 201 12.35 -1.44 -18.46
N MET A 202 13.10 -1.03 -19.48
CA MET A 202 12.68 -1.15 -20.88
C MET A 202 12.53 -2.62 -21.31
N VAL A 203 13.43 -3.51 -20.88
CA VAL A 203 13.31 -4.95 -21.13
C VAL A 203 12.07 -5.52 -20.47
N LEU A 204 11.81 -5.18 -19.20
CA LEU A 204 10.59 -5.61 -18.49
C LEU A 204 9.32 -5.12 -19.18
N THR A 205 9.31 -3.87 -19.65
CA THR A 205 8.18 -3.28 -20.35
C THR A 205 7.94 -3.93 -21.69
N SER A 206 8.99 -4.20 -22.46
CA SER A 206 8.90 -4.90 -23.79
C SER A 206 8.34 -6.31 -23.63
N ASN A 207 8.82 -7.06 -22.63
CA ASN A 207 8.34 -8.42 -22.37
C ASN A 207 6.86 -8.41 -21.95
N ALA A 208 6.46 -7.52 -21.05
CA ALA A 208 5.07 -7.37 -20.64
C ALA A 208 4.19 -6.92 -21.82
N GLY A 209 4.65 -5.95 -22.62
CA GLY A 209 3.94 -5.45 -23.80
C GLY A 209 3.63 -6.56 -24.83
N GLY A 210 4.61 -7.44 -25.09
CA GLY A 210 4.41 -8.60 -25.96
C GLY A 210 3.30 -9.52 -25.46
N ILE A 211 3.32 -9.86 -24.17
CA ILE A 211 2.28 -10.72 -23.56
C ILE A 211 0.91 -10.02 -23.58
N LEU A 212 0.86 -8.75 -23.19
CA LEU A 212 -0.39 -7.98 -23.12
C LEU A 212 -1.06 -7.86 -24.50
N GLN A 213 -0.30 -7.66 -25.58
CA GLN A 213 -0.84 -7.53 -26.95
C GLN A 213 -1.51 -8.84 -27.46
N SER A 214 -1.17 -9.99 -26.91
CA SER A 214 -1.76 -11.28 -27.25
C SER A 214 -2.90 -11.70 -26.33
N SER A 215 -3.25 -10.88 -25.32
CA SER A 215 -4.33 -11.18 -24.37
C SER A 215 -5.72 -11.00 -24.98
N GLU A 216 -6.71 -11.73 -24.46
CA GLU A 216 -8.11 -11.55 -24.84
C GLU A 216 -8.61 -10.12 -24.55
N ASP A 217 -8.16 -9.52 -23.42
CA ASP A 217 -8.49 -8.14 -23.09
C ASP A 217 -7.96 -7.14 -24.12
N ALA A 218 -6.79 -7.38 -24.73
CA ALA A 218 -6.27 -6.53 -25.81
C ALA A 218 -7.10 -6.67 -27.10
N HIS A 219 -7.54 -7.88 -27.41
CA HIS A 219 -8.44 -8.13 -28.54
C HIS A 219 -9.81 -7.50 -28.31
N GLU A 220 -10.36 -7.62 -27.11
CA GLU A 220 -11.61 -6.97 -26.71
C GLU A 220 -11.51 -5.44 -26.78
N ALA A 221 -10.42 -4.85 -26.28
CA ALA A 221 -10.19 -3.41 -26.37
C ALA A 221 -10.25 -2.90 -27.82
N LYS A 222 -9.61 -3.61 -28.74
CA LYS A 222 -9.60 -3.27 -30.17
C LYS A 222 -10.99 -3.43 -30.79
N ARG A 223 -11.72 -4.52 -30.49
CA ARG A 223 -13.09 -4.72 -30.97
C ARG A 223 -14.02 -3.64 -30.45
N ALA A 224 -14.01 -3.37 -29.16
CA ALA A 224 -14.86 -2.37 -28.53
C ALA A 224 -14.59 -0.96 -29.07
N PHE A 225 -13.33 -0.62 -29.36
CA PHE A 225 -12.97 0.67 -29.99
C PHE A 225 -13.59 0.83 -31.38
N VAL A 226 -13.47 -0.20 -32.24
CA VAL A 226 -14.04 -0.19 -33.60
C VAL A 226 -15.57 -0.13 -33.54
N GLU A 227 -16.18 -0.86 -32.62
CA GLU A 227 -17.63 -0.94 -32.44
C GLU A 227 -18.23 0.23 -31.65
N LYS A 228 -17.39 1.16 -31.15
CA LYS A 228 -17.77 2.33 -30.33
C LYS A 228 -18.61 1.95 -29.09
N ARG A 229 -18.30 0.86 -28.43
CA ARG A 229 -18.92 0.38 -27.20
C ARG A 229 -17.92 0.33 -26.04
N GLN A 230 -18.44 0.17 -24.83
CA GLN A 230 -17.61 -0.10 -23.67
C GLN A 230 -17.03 -1.50 -23.74
N PRO A 231 -15.71 -1.69 -23.50
CA PRO A 231 -15.09 -3.00 -23.43
C PRO A 231 -15.50 -3.74 -22.15
N LYS A 232 -15.43 -5.09 -22.22
CA LYS A 232 -15.63 -5.97 -21.07
C LYS A 232 -14.35 -6.78 -20.84
N PHE A 233 -13.60 -6.42 -19.81
CA PHE A 233 -12.33 -7.06 -19.49
C PHE A 233 -12.50 -8.16 -18.45
N ASN A 234 -11.79 -9.27 -18.63
CA ASN A 234 -11.83 -10.45 -17.76
C ASN A 234 -10.44 -10.81 -17.18
N GLY A 235 -9.36 -10.20 -17.66
CA GLY A 235 -8.00 -10.44 -17.17
C GLY A 235 -7.32 -11.67 -17.80
N THR A 236 -7.69 -12.05 -18.99
CA THR A 236 -7.09 -13.17 -19.73
C THR A 236 -6.46 -12.73 -21.04
#